data_89d0311bcc82b23eba5da52ba207ca38
#
_entry.id   89d0311bcc82b23eba5da52ba207ca38
#
_cell.length_a   1.000
_cell.length_b   1.000
_cell.length_c   1.000
_cell.angle_alpha   90.00
_cell.angle_beta   90.00
_cell.angle_gamma   90.00
#
_symmetry.space_group_name_H-M   'P 1'
#
loop_
_entity.id
_entity.type
_entity.pdbx_description
1 polymer ?
#
loop_
_entity_poly.entity_id
_entity_poly.type
_entity_poly.pdbx_seq_one_letter_code
_entity_poly.pdbx_strand_id
1 'polypeptide(L)'
;MSDVLILPGLFGSGDGHWQQHWLQDQPDSRCVTQDDWDHPRLDRWLPRLESALEEAGESYLVAHSLGCLLAARLAGRSAARRVKGALLVAPCDLPATEILHPGQISFGEMPVASLPFPSIVVGSMNDAYMTVDRLALFGRLWNAETRNIGLAGHINIASGFGRWRNGYRLLDALKIRTGARKRIASMPPAFAI
;
A
#
# COMPACT_ATOMS: atom_id res chain seq x y z
N MET A 1 6.15 19.08 -3.69
CA MET A 1 5.60 17.83 -4.26
C MET A 1 5.69 16.78 -3.18
N SER A 2 4.62 16.02 -2.95
CA SER A 2 4.62 14.96 -1.91
C SER A 2 5.38 13.75 -2.41
N ASP A 3 6.38 13.26 -1.65
CA ASP A 3 7.15 12.06 -1.99
C ASP A 3 6.44 10.76 -1.57
N VAL A 4 5.44 10.86 -0.68
CA VAL A 4 4.68 9.71 -0.13
C VAL A 4 3.18 10.00 -0.17
N LEU A 5 2.41 9.09 -0.79
CA LEU A 5 0.95 9.09 -0.77
C LEU A 5 0.45 8.02 0.21
N ILE A 6 -0.35 8.44 1.17
CA ILE A 6 -0.97 7.58 2.17
C ILE A 6 -2.33 7.13 1.66
N LEU A 7 -2.56 5.81 1.64
CA LEU A 7 -3.80 5.19 1.18
C LEU A 7 -4.48 4.45 2.35
N PRO A 8 -5.43 5.06 3.04
CA PRO A 8 -6.23 4.39 4.06
C PRO A 8 -7.13 3.30 3.49
N GLY A 9 -7.65 2.44 4.37
CA GLY A 9 -8.65 1.43 4.03
C GLY A 9 -10.09 1.87 4.35
N LEU A 10 -10.97 0.88 4.52
CA LEU A 10 -12.35 1.05 4.99
C LEU A 10 -12.36 1.86 6.29
N PHE A 11 -13.31 2.77 6.45
CA PHE A 11 -13.46 3.74 7.54
C PHE A 11 -12.32 4.78 7.64
N GLY A 12 -11.39 4.79 6.68
CA GLY A 12 -10.25 5.71 6.71
C GLY A 12 -9.23 5.34 7.79
N SER A 13 -8.36 6.30 8.13
CA SER A 13 -7.40 6.19 9.22
C SER A 13 -7.62 7.36 10.16
N GLY A 14 -8.48 7.14 11.18
CA GLY A 14 -8.84 8.15 12.17
C GLY A 14 -7.69 8.49 13.14
N ASP A 15 -8.00 9.35 14.11
CA ASP A 15 -7.06 9.81 15.12
C ASP A 15 -6.40 8.63 15.86
N GLY A 16 -5.08 8.72 16.06
CA GLY A 16 -4.29 7.67 16.71
C GLY A 16 -3.87 6.51 15.80
N HIS A 17 -4.40 6.40 14.57
CA HIS A 17 -3.94 5.40 13.61
C HIS A 17 -2.50 5.72 13.14
N TRP A 18 -1.68 4.68 12.89
CA TRP A 18 -0.28 4.87 12.50
C TRP A 18 -0.12 5.70 11.22
N GLN A 19 -1.08 5.68 10.29
CA GLN A 19 -1.05 6.53 9.09
C GLN A 19 -1.28 8.02 9.42
N GLN A 20 -2.06 8.36 10.45
CA GLN A 20 -2.18 9.74 10.93
C GLN A 20 -0.88 10.23 11.57
N HIS A 21 -0.25 9.39 12.39
CA HIS A 21 1.08 9.70 12.91
C HIS A 21 2.12 9.84 11.78
N TRP A 22 1.98 9.04 10.71
CA TRP A 22 2.84 9.17 9.54
C TRP A 22 2.73 10.55 8.89
N LEU A 23 1.50 11.03 8.67
CA LEU A 23 1.25 12.37 8.11
C LEU A 23 1.82 13.49 9.00
N GLN A 24 1.79 13.31 10.32
CA GLN A 24 2.37 14.27 11.28
C GLN A 24 3.90 14.24 11.28
N ASP A 25 4.51 13.05 11.20
CA ASP A 25 5.95 12.85 11.34
C ASP A 25 6.73 13.04 10.04
N GLN A 26 6.06 12.92 8.88
CA GLN A 26 6.66 12.96 7.55
C GLN A 26 6.00 14.08 6.72
N PRO A 27 6.56 15.29 6.74
CA PRO A 27 5.93 16.47 6.09
C PRO A 27 5.80 16.32 4.57
N ASP A 28 6.59 15.44 3.95
CA ASP A 28 6.50 15.15 2.52
C ASP A 28 5.41 14.12 2.17
N SER A 29 4.61 13.70 3.16
CA SER A 29 3.49 12.77 2.95
C SER A 29 2.15 13.48 2.81
N ARG A 30 1.24 12.89 2.03
CA ARG A 30 -0.12 13.38 1.81
C ARG A 30 -1.11 12.22 1.79
N CYS A 31 -2.25 12.39 2.43
CA CYS A 31 -3.35 11.44 2.33
C CYS A 31 -4.06 11.58 0.98
N VAL A 32 -4.33 10.46 0.33
CA VAL A 32 -5.26 10.40 -0.81
C VAL A 32 -6.68 10.32 -0.26
N THR A 33 -7.34 11.48 -0.20
CA THR A 33 -8.68 11.61 0.36
C THR A 33 -9.72 10.97 -0.56
N GLN A 34 -10.62 10.19 0.01
CA GLN A 34 -11.75 9.58 -0.67
C GLN A 34 -13.05 10.34 -0.37
N ASP A 35 -14.08 10.09 -1.18
CA ASP A 35 -15.39 10.74 -1.04
C ASP A 35 -16.26 10.07 0.04
N ASP A 36 -16.13 8.76 0.20
CA ASP A 36 -16.86 7.97 1.18
C ASP A 36 -15.92 6.89 1.73
N TRP A 37 -15.66 6.94 3.03
CA TRP A 37 -14.83 5.99 3.74
C TRP A 37 -15.63 4.77 4.25
N ASP A 38 -16.94 4.95 4.40
CA ASP A 38 -17.83 3.94 4.97
C ASP A 38 -18.38 2.98 3.90
N HIS A 39 -18.54 3.48 2.65
CA HIS A 39 -18.99 2.67 1.52
C HIS A 39 -18.02 2.81 0.32
N PRO A 40 -16.79 2.28 0.44
CA PRO A 40 -15.77 2.42 -0.58
C PRO A 40 -16.17 1.76 -1.90
N ARG A 41 -16.02 2.50 -2.97
CA ARG A 41 -16.28 2.07 -4.35
C ARG A 41 -15.02 2.23 -5.18
N LEU A 42 -14.60 1.18 -5.86
CA LEU A 42 -13.39 1.20 -6.69
C LEU A 42 -13.49 2.24 -7.82
N ASP A 43 -14.66 2.36 -8.47
CA ASP A 43 -14.90 3.32 -9.55
C ASP A 43 -14.83 4.80 -9.11
N ARG A 44 -14.89 5.06 -7.79
CA ARG A 44 -14.71 6.38 -7.17
C ARG A 44 -13.31 6.59 -6.62
N TRP A 45 -12.77 5.57 -5.96
CA TRP A 45 -11.49 5.67 -5.27
C TRP A 45 -10.29 5.66 -6.23
N LEU A 46 -10.35 4.84 -7.30
CA LEU A 46 -9.24 4.69 -8.22
C LEU A 46 -8.92 5.99 -8.99
N PRO A 47 -9.90 6.73 -9.55
CA PRO A 47 -9.63 8.03 -10.19
C PRO A 47 -8.98 9.05 -9.24
N ARG A 48 -9.33 9.04 -7.95
CA ARG A 48 -8.72 9.93 -6.95
C ARG A 48 -7.26 9.60 -6.71
N LEU A 49 -6.90 8.31 -6.66
CA LEU A 49 -5.50 7.89 -6.57
C LEU A 49 -4.73 8.29 -7.83
N GLU A 50 -5.31 8.10 -9.01
CA GLU A 50 -4.66 8.49 -10.28
C GLU A 50 -4.43 10.01 -10.35
N SER A 51 -5.43 10.82 -9.98
CA SER A 51 -5.28 12.28 -9.90
C SER A 51 -4.22 12.69 -8.88
N ALA A 52 -4.21 12.06 -7.70
CA ALA A 52 -3.20 12.34 -6.68
C ALA A 52 -1.77 12.02 -7.16
N LEU A 53 -1.59 10.96 -7.95
CA LEU A 53 -0.31 10.62 -8.57
C LEU A 53 0.08 11.60 -9.69
N GLU A 54 -0.89 12.12 -10.45
CA GLU A 54 -0.63 13.15 -11.45
C GLU A 54 -0.15 14.45 -10.82
N GLU A 55 -0.78 14.87 -9.74
CA GLU A 55 -0.43 16.09 -8.99
C GLU A 55 0.91 15.97 -8.25
N ALA A 56 1.17 14.83 -7.59
CA ALA A 56 2.38 14.62 -6.80
C ALA A 56 3.60 14.32 -7.67
N GLY A 57 3.41 13.74 -8.85
CA GLY A 57 4.49 13.21 -9.68
C GLY A 57 4.97 11.84 -9.21
N GLU A 58 6.27 11.54 -9.34
CA GLU A 58 6.84 10.25 -8.88
C GLU A 58 6.79 10.14 -7.34
N SER A 59 6.01 9.18 -6.82
CA SER A 59 5.75 9.04 -5.38
C SER A 59 5.87 7.59 -4.91
N TYR A 60 6.09 7.41 -3.62
CA TYR A 60 5.90 6.13 -2.92
C TYR A 60 4.47 6.04 -2.39
N LEU A 61 3.92 4.82 -2.36
CA LEU A 61 2.63 4.55 -1.74
C LEU A 61 2.82 3.88 -0.39
N VAL A 62 2.07 4.34 0.63
CA VAL A 62 1.97 3.69 1.94
C VAL A 62 0.51 3.39 2.20
N ALA A 63 0.12 2.15 1.96
CA ALA A 63 -1.25 1.71 1.96
C ALA A 63 -1.57 0.82 3.16
N HIS A 64 -2.81 0.85 3.64
CA HIS A 64 -3.33 -0.02 4.66
C HIS A 64 -4.63 -0.68 4.21
N SER A 65 -4.79 -1.96 4.53
CA SER A 65 -6.04 -2.70 4.33
C SER A 65 -6.56 -2.61 2.88
N LEU A 66 -7.78 -2.12 2.66
CA LEU A 66 -8.39 -1.89 1.34
C LEU A 66 -7.59 -0.93 0.47
N GLY A 67 -6.85 0.02 1.08
CA GLY A 67 -5.90 0.88 0.37
C GLY A 67 -4.79 0.10 -0.34
N CYS A 68 -4.41 -1.10 0.14
CA CYS A 68 -3.46 -1.97 -0.54
C CYS A 68 -4.05 -2.53 -1.85
N LEU A 69 -5.33 -2.89 -1.84
CA LEU A 69 -6.01 -3.35 -3.05
C LEU A 69 -6.19 -2.20 -4.05
N LEU A 70 -6.47 -0.98 -3.56
CA LEU A 70 -6.51 0.21 -4.39
C LEU A 70 -5.16 0.45 -5.11
N ALA A 71 -4.03 0.34 -4.38
CA ALA A 71 -2.70 0.42 -4.97
C ALA A 71 -2.45 -0.68 -5.99
N ALA A 72 -2.90 -1.91 -5.72
CA ALA A 72 -2.75 -3.05 -6.63
C ALA A 72 -3.56 -2.88 -7.94
N ARG A 73 -4.65 -2.11 -7.92
CA ARG A 73 -5.45 -1.77 -9.12
C ARG A 73 -4.72 -0.86 -10.12
N LEU A 74 -3.58 -0.30 -9.75
CA LEU A 74 -2.73 0.44 -10.68
C LEU A 74 -2.01 -0.46 -11.68
N ALA A 75 -1.94 -1.77 -11.44
CA ALA A 75 -1.34 -2.71 -12.40
C ALA A 75 -2.03 -2.61 -13.78
N GLY A 76 -1.24 -2.40 -14.83
CA GLY A 76 -1.73 -2.17 -16.19
C GLY A 76 -2.22 -0.74 -16.50
N ARG A 77 -2.22 0.18 -15.54
CA ARG A 77 -2.63 1.58 -15.72
C ARG A 77 -1.44 2.51 -15.96
N SER A 78 -1.65 3.58 -16.71
CA SER A 78 -0.59 4.55 -17.01
C SER A 78 -0.03 5.24 -15.75
N ALA A 79 -0.89 5.49 -14.76
CA ALA A 79 -0.51 6.11 -13.49
C ALA A 79 0.50 5.29 -12.68
N ALA A 80 0.56 3.95 -12.89
CA ALA A 80 1.55 3.09 -12.24
C ALA A 80 3.01 3.52 -12.49
N ARG A 81 3.28 4.18 -13.62
CA ARG A 81 4.63 4.69 -13.95
C ARG A 81 5.13 5.78 -12.99
N ARG A 82 4.22 6.42 -12.26
CA ARG A 82 4.55 7.44 -11.25
C ARG A 82 4.84 6.84 -9.87
N VAL A 83 4.64 5.51 -9.70
CA VAL A 83 4.89 4.84 -8.42
C VAL A 83 6.33 4.37 -8.35
N LYS A 84 7.14 4.98 -7.49
CA LYS A 84 8.53 4.58 -7.21
C LYS A 84 8.62 3.26 -6.46
N GLY A 85 7.61 2.95 -5.65
CA GLY A 85 7.49 1.74 -4.86
C GLY A 85 6.32 1.82 -3.89
N ALA A 86 5.90 0.70 -3.31
CA ALA A 86 4.76 0.62 -2.40
C ALA A 86 5.05 -0.19 -1.15
N LEU A 87 4.68 0.35 0.01
CA LEU A 87 4.56 -0.36 1.27
C LEU A 87 3.07 -0.68 1.50
N LEU A 88 2.72 -1.97 1.41
CA LEU A 88 1.36 -2.47 1.49
C LEU A 88 1.19 -3.19 2.84
N VAL A 89 0.49 -2.57 3.78
CA VAL A 89 0.39 -3.02 5.17
C VAL A 89 -0.98 -3.65 5.43
N ALA A 90 -0.99 -4.87 5.92
CA ALA A 90 -2.19 -5.64 6.24
C ALA A 90 -3.25 -5.58 5.12
N PRO A 91 -2.93 -5.99 3.88
CA PRO A 91 -3.94 -6.02 2.84
C PRO A 91 -5.13 -6.87 3.28
N CYS A 92 -6.33 -6.48 2.91
CA CYS A 92 -7.52 -7.29 3.17
C CYS A 92 -7.80 -8.27 2.02
N ASP A 93 -8.44 -9.41 2.34
CA ASP A 93 -9.03 -10.31 1.36
C ASP A 93 -10.53 -9.95 1.21
N LEU A 94 -10.98 -9.62 0.00
CA LEU A 94 -12.35 -9.15 -0.22
C LEU A 94 -13.42 -10.13 0.26
N PRO A 95 -13.32 -11.47 0.04
CA PRO A 95 -14.25 -12.42 0.62
C PRO A 95 -14.31 -12.38 2.16
N ALA A 96 -13.15 -12.30 2.83
CA ALA A 96 -13.14 -12.19 4.29
C ALA A 96 -13.72 -10.84 4.77
N THR A 97 -13.42 -9.77 4.04
CA THR A 97 -13.94 -8.43 4.35
C THR A 97 -15.45 -8.36 4.16
N GLU A 98 -16.01 -9.01 3.12
CA GLU A 98 -17.46 -9.09 2.91
C GLU A 98 -18.18 -9.81 4.04
N ILE A 99 -17.57 -10.86 4.63
CA ILE A 99 -18.13 -11.55 5.79
C ILE A 99 -18.17 -10.63 7.02
N LEU A 100 -17.13 -9.82 7.23
CA LEU A 100 -17.01 -8.91 8.37
C LEU A 100 -17.85 -7.64 8.21
N HIS A 101 -18.04 -7.19 6.98
CA HIS A 101 -18.72 -5.94 6.61
C HIS A 101 -19.65 -6.14 5.40
N PRO A 102 -20.76 -6.87 5.57
CA PRO A 102 -21.63 -7.24 4.45
C PRO A 102 -22.18 -6.03 3.69
N GLY A 103 -22.02 -6.04 2.36
CA GLY A 103 -22.57 -5.02 1.47
C GLY A 103 -21.92 -3.63 1.55
N GLN A 104 -20.85 -3.46 2.36
CA GLN A 104 -20.21 -2.14 2.51
C GLN A 104 -19.21 -1.82 1.39
N ILE A 105 -18.62 -2.84 0.74
CA ILE A 105 -17.49 -2.65 -0.17
C ILE A 105 -17.86 -3.00 -1.60
N SER A 106 -17.54 -2.13 -2.55
CA SER A 106 -17.70 -2.37 -4.00
C SER A 106 -16.36 -2.24 -4.73
N PHE A 107 -15.49 -3.27 -4.58
CA PHE A 107 -14.13 -3.31 -5.16
C PHE A 107 -13.95 -4.39 -6.24
N GLY A 108 -15.01 -5.11 -6.60
CA GLY A 108 -14.98 -6.21 -7.56
C GLY A 108 -14.20 -7.42 -7.02
N GLU A 109 -13.40 -8.06 -7.86
CA GLU A 109 -12.61 -9.23 -7.49
C GLU A 109 -11.25 -8.84 -6.91
N MET A 110 -10.54 -9.79 -6.28
CA MET A 110 -9.17 -9.56 -5.82
C MET A 110 -8.23 -9.26 -6.99
N PRO A 111 -7.39 -8.21 -6.92
CA PRO A 111 -6.42 -7.92 -7.97
C PRO A 111 -5.31 -8.97 -7.98
N VAL A 112 -5.11 -9.65 -9.12
CA VAL A 112 -4.13 -10.74 -9.28
C VAL A 112 -2.92 -10.37 -10.14
N ALA A 113 -2.94 -9.21 -10.79
CA ALA A 113 -1.88 -8.78 -11.68
C ALA A 113 -0.59 -8.42 -10.90
N SER A 114 0.56 -8.76 -11.48
CA SER A 114 1.86 -8.37 -10.93
C SER A 114 2.02 -6.85 -10.92
N LEU A 115 2.54 -6.32 -9.81
CA LEU A 115 2.78 -4.89 -9.66
C LEU A 115 4.00 -4.46 -10.49
N PRO A 116 3.90 -3.39 -11.29
CA PRO A 116 5.00 -2.92 -12.12
C PRO A 116 6.03 -2.08 -11.33
N PHE A 117 5.88 -1.98 -10.02
CA PHE A 117 6.76 -1.23 -9.14
C PHE A 117 7.20 -2.08 -7.94
N PRO A 118 8.41 -1.85 -7.39
CA PRO A 118 8.91 -2.56 -6.22
C PRO A 118 7.98 -2.41 -5.03
N SER A 119 7.63 -3.52 -4.36
CA SER A 119 6.67 -3.49 -3.26
C SER A 119 7.12 -4.36 -2.09
N ILE A 120 6.76 -3.93 -0.89
CA ILE A 120 6.83 -4.72 0.34
C ILE A 120 5.39 -4.91 0.83
N VAL A 121 4.99 -6.16 1.01
CA VAL A 121 3.72 -6.51 1.66
C VAL A 121 4.00 -6.92 3.10
N VAL A 122 3.37 -6.25 4.05
CA VAL A 122 3.48 -6.56 5.48
C VAL A 122 2.16 -7.15 5.96
N GLY A 123 2.22 -8.28 6.65
CA GLY A 123 1.04 -8.90 7.23
C GLY A 123 1.33 -9.55 8.57
N SER A 124 0.32 -10.15 9.16
CA SER A 124 0.36 -10.75 10.47
C SER A 124 -0.24 -12.17 10.46
N MET A 125 0.08 -12.95 11.50
CA MET A 125 -0.38 -14.35 11.59
C MET A 125 -1.83 -14.48 12.06
N ASN A 126 -2.37 -13.46 12.70
CA ASN A 126 -3.70 -13.44 13.32
C ASN A 126 -4.59 -12.30 12.79
N ASP A 127 -4.39 -11.92 11.53
CA ASP A 127 -5.23 -10.94 10.87
C ASP A 127 -6.58 -11.58 10.47
N ALA A 128 -7.69 -11.00 10.92
CA ALA A 128 -9.02 -11.47 10.60
C ALA A 128 -9.42 -11.21 9.13
N TYR A 129 -8.76 -10.26 8.47
CA TYR A 129 -9.06 -9.86 7.09
C TYR A 129 -8.20 -10.59 6.05
N MET A 130 -7.09 -11.22 6.44
CA MET A 130 -6.18 -11.88 5.51
C MET A 130 -5.44 -13.04 6.20
N THR A 131 -5.70 -14.26 5.81
CA THR A 131 -4.92 -15.41 6.33
C THR A 131 -3.48 -15.38 5.81
N VAL A 132 -2.57 -16.04 6.54
CA VAL A 132 -1.14 -16.12 6.17
C VAL A 132 -0.95 -16.75 4.78
N ASP A 133 -1.73 -17.78 4.45
CA ASP A 133 -1.64 -18.45 3.14
C ASP A 133 -2.09 -17.53 2.01
N ARG A 134 -3.15 -16.77 2.23
CA ARG A 134 -3.64 -15.76 1.28
C ARG A 134 -2.63 -14.63 1.11
N LEU A 135 -2.06 -14.14 2.23
CA LEU A 135 -0.99 -13.14 2.20
C LEU A 135 0.20 -13.61 1.37
N ALA A 136 0.66 -14.85 1.58
CA ALA A 136 1.76 -15.44 0.82
C ALA A 136 1.41 -15.61 -0.67
N LEU A 137 0.18 -15.99 -0.99
CA LEU A 137 -0.31 -16.08 -2.37
C LEU A 137 -0.29 -14.72 -3.06
N PHE A 138 -0.90 -13.69 -2.46
CA PHE A 138 -0.95 -12.35 -3.06
C PHE A 138 0.42 -11.69 -3.11
N GLY A 139 1.28 -11.90 -2.12
CA GLY A 139 2.66 -11.46 -2.17
C GLY A 139 3.39 -11.99 -3.42
N ARG A 140 3.21 -13.27 -3.76
CA ARG A 140 3.77 -13.85 -4.98
C ARG A 140 3.12 -13.30 -6.26
N LEU A 141 1.78 -13.24 -6.33
CA LEU A 141 1.05 -12.72 -7.48
C LEU A 141 1.44 -11.27 -7.79
N TRP A 142 1.57 -10.45 -6.76
CA TRP A 142 1.98 -9.05 -6.89
C TRP A 142 3.48 -8.86 -7.11
N ASN A 143 4.28 -9.95 -7.10
CA ASN A 143 5.75 -9.90 -7.19
C ASN A 143 6.35 -8.97 -6.11
N ALA A 144 5.80 -9.04 -4.90
CA ALA A 144 6.17 -8.22 -3.75
C ALA A 144 6.97 -9.00 -2.72
N GLU A 145 7.89 -8.34 -2.03
CA GLU A 145 8.56 -8.91 -0.86
C GLU A 145 7.58 -9.02 0.31
N THR A 146 7.34 -10.22 0.81
CA THR A 146 6.42 -10.44 1.93
C THR A 146 7.16 -10.43 3.27
N ARG A 147 6.62 -9.68 4.23
CA ARG A 147 7.08 -9.57 5.62
C ARG A 147 5.95 -9.96 6.57
N ASN A 148 6.14 -11.05 7.32
CA ASN A 148 5.25 -11.41 8.42
C ASN A 148 5.84 -10.86 9.72
N ILE A 149 5.06 -10.07 10.46
CA ILE A 149 5.50 -9.44 11.72
C ILE A 149 4.92 -10.13 12.97
N GLY A 150 4.47 -11.37 12.84
CA GLY A 150 3.98 -12.18 13.95
C GLY A 150 2.51 -11.93 14.28
N LEU A 151 2.15 -11.96 15.57
CA LEU A 151 0.78 -11.77 16.05
C LEU A 151 0.47 -10.26 16.21
N ALA A 152 0.15 -9.61 15.11
CA ALA A 152 -0.03 -8.15 15.03
C ALA A 152 -1.45 -7.73 14.64
N GLY A 153 -2.39 -8.67 14.60
CA GLY A 153 -3.77 -8.41 14.17
C GLY A 153 -3.82 -7.75 12.79
N HIS A 154 -4.73 -6.81 12.59
CA HIS A 154 -4.85 -6.05 11.33
C HIS A 154 -3.93 -4.82 11.26
N ILE A 155 -2.89 -4.76 12.11
CA ILE A 155 -1.91 -3.67 12.18
C ILE A 155 -2.61 -2.30 12.22
N ASN A 156 -3.60 -2.17 13.09
CA ASN A 156 -4.43 -0.98 13.29
C ASN A 156 -4.51 -0.62 14.79
N ILE A 157 -5.28 0.40 15.13
CA ILE A 157 -5.46 0.86 16.52
C ILE A 157 -5.98 -0.27 17.42
N ALA A 158 -6.97 -1.05 16.96
CA ALA A 158 -7.53 -2.16 17.74
C ALA A 158 -6.51 -3.27 18.01
N SER A 159 -5.45 -3.35 17.21
CA SER A 159 -4.32 -4.28 17.37
C SER A 159 -3.16 -3.65 18.14
N GLY A 160 -3.33 -2.47 18.74
CA GLY A 160 -2.31 -1.77 19.53
C GLY A 160 -1.29 -0.97 18.69
N PHE A 161 -1.57 -0.74 17.40
CA PHE A 161 -0.68 0.02 16.53
C PHE A 161 -1.08 1.50 16.48
N GLY A 162 -0.39 2.29 17.30
CA GLY A 162 -0.33 3.75 17.20
C GLY A 162 0.86 4.20 16.33
N ARG A 163 1.76 5.07 16.85
CA ARG A 163 2.95 5.53 16.12
C ARG A 163 3.93 4.39 15.80
N TRP A 164 3.84 3.83 14.62
CA TRP A 164 4.57 2.63 14.20
C TRP A 164 5.89 2.94 13.48
N ARG A 165 6.95 3.17 14.26
CA ARG A 165 8.28 3.54 13.73
C ARG A 165 8.92 2.49 12.81
N ASN A 166 8.58 1.20 12.98
CA ASN A 166 9.09 0.16 12.09
C ASN A 166 8.53 0.28 10.66
N GLY A 167 7.33 0.84 10.49
CA GLY A 167 6.80 1.17 9.16
C GLY A 167 7.67 2.16 8.41
N TYR A 168 8.20 3.19 9.07
CA TYR A 168 9.12 4.16 8.46
C TYR A 168 10.39 3.47 7.95
N ARG A 169 11.00 2.60 8.78
CA ARG A 169 12.20 1.84 8.40
C ARG A 169 11.97 0.93 7.19
N LEU A 170 10.78 0.35 7.04
CA LEU A 170 10.43 -0.47 5.88
C LEU A 170 10.34 0.37 4.61
N LEU A 171 9.75 1.55 4.67
CA LEU A 171 9.74 2.47 3.54
C LEU A 171 11.15 2.97 3.21
N ASP A 172 11.96 3.30 4.20
CA ASP A 172 13.36 3.73 3.98
C ASP A 172 14.17 2.62 3.29
N ALA A 173 14.03 1.38 3.72
CA ALA A 173 14.66 0.23 3.06
C ALA A 173 14.20 0.08 1.59
N LEU A 174 12.92 0.32 1.32
CA LEU A 174 12.38 0.33 -0.05
C LEU A 174 12.96 1.50 -0.87
N LYS A 175 13.03 2.71 -0.31
CA LYS A 175 13.62 3.90 -0.94
C LYS A 175 15.09 3.67 -1.31
N ILE A 176 15.89 3.09 -0.44
CA ILE A 176 17.30 2.75 -0.68
C ILE A 176 17.42 1.78 -1.87
N ARG A 177 16.62 0.71 -1.89
CA ARG A 177 16.66 -0.30 -2.97
C ARG A 177 16.27 0.27 -4.32
N THR A 178 15.24 1.11 -4.37
CA THR A 178 14.78 1.74 -5.62
C THR A 178 15.77 2.78 -6.12
N GLY A 179 16.38 3.56 -5.23
CA GLY A 179 17.45 4.49 -5.56
C GLY A 179 18.70 3.79 -6.10
N ALA A 180 19.11 2.70 -5.50
CA ALA A 180 20.23 1.89 -5.98
C ALA A 180 19.96 1.30 -7.37
N ARG A 181 18.75 0.77 -7.63
CA ARG A 181 18.36 0.26 -8.96
C ARG A 181 18.38 1.34 -10.04
N LYS A 182 17.87 2.55 -9.75
CA LYS A 182 17.94 3.68 -10.71
C LYS A 182 19.40 4.03 -11.04
N ARG A 183 20.30 4.04 -10.05
CA ARG A 183 21.73 4.33 -10.27
C ARG A 183 22.42 3.28 -11.14
N ILE A 184 22.16 1.99 -10.92
CA ILE A 184 22.71 0.90 -11.73
C ILE A 184 22.19 0.97 -13.18
N ALA A 185 20.88 1.21 -13.36
CA ALA A 185 20.27 1.32 -14.68
C ALA A 185 20.75 2.54 -15.48
N SER A 186 21.22 3.59 -14.82
CA SER A 186 21.77 4.81 -15.44
C SER A 186 23.29 4.75 -15.68
N MET A 187 23.98 3.70 -15.22
CA MET A 187 25.42 3.53 -15.50
C MET A 187 25.61 3.16 -16.98
N PRO A 188 26.55 3.79 -17.69
CA PRO A 188 26.90 3.36 -19.05
C PRO A 188 27.39 1.91 -19.00
N PRO A 189 27.15 1.11 -20.08
CA PRO A 189 27.66 -0.25 -20.12
C PRO A 189 29.18 -0.21 -19.92
N ALA A 190 29.68 -1.01 -18.99
CA ALA A 190 31.12 -1.15 -18.80
C ALA A 190 31.70 -1.62 -20.14
N PHE A 191 32.63 -0.87 -20.69
CA PHE A 191 33.32 -1.28 -21.91
C PHE A 191 33.94 -2.66 -21.67
N ALA A 192 33.43 -3.67 -22.36
CA ALA A 192 34.10 -4.95 -22.50
C ALA A 192 35.39 -4.69 -23.28
N ILE A 193 36.54 -4.82 -22.60
CA ILE A 193 37.85 -4.87 -23.22
C ILE A 193 38.05 -6.27 -23.80
#